data_9856b17461dcb094b73fcbc69d038653
#
_entry.id   9856b17461dcb094b73fcbc69d038653
#
_cell.length_a   1.000
_cell.length_b   1.000
_cell.length_c   1.000
_cell.angle_alpha   90.00
_cell.angle_beta   90.00
_cell.angle_gamma   90.00
#
_symmetry.space_group_name_H-M   'P 1'
#
loop_
_entity.id
_entity.type
_entity.pdbx_description
1 polymer ?
#
loop_
_entity_poly.entity_id
_entity_poly.type
_entity_poly.pdbx_seq_one_letter_code
_entity_poly.pdbx_strand_id
1 'polypeptide(L)'
;SGLAPDWTAIRLTTGVVALSVLVISHVYEGIRLVQQRESDQLKAAELRRARAEAELAALKSHVDPHFLFNALNALIALIDRDPDQARTFTEGLAEVYRYVVQVRDRDLVGLDEELEVAQAYADVLALRFNQQIALEVIEDVPATGVMVVPISLQVLVENAVKHTRMPEGMELHIRMRVTDDAIEVNNVRRGKRQQWPSTHAGLVNLDERCRRIVGRGIEILSDDREFTVRVPVIERTLRAT
;
A
#
# COMPACT_ATOMS: atom_id res chain seq x y z
N SER A 1 15.79 -50.38 77.15
CA SER A 1 16.91 -49.49 76.78
C SER A 1 16.61 -48.82 75.47
N GLY A 2 16.02 -47.64 75.57
CA GLY A 2 15.79 -46.80 74.36
C GLY A 2 17.11 -46.08 74.05
N LEU A 3 17.60 -46.29 72.88
CA LEU A 3 18.73 -45.58 72.31
C LEU A 3 18.28 -44.10 72.12
N ALA A 4 18.93 -43.19 72.83
CA ALA A 4 18.70 -41.76 72.65
C ALA A 4 19.05 -41.40 71.20
N PRO A 5 18.26 -40.61 70.52
CA PRO A 5 18.53 -40.24 69.13
C PRO A 5 19.85 -39.42 69.02
N ASP A 6 20.73 -39.81 68.09
CA ASP A 6 21.95 -39.07 67.82
C ASP A 6 21.62 -37.77 67.06
N TRP A 7 21.43 -36.71 67.81
CA TRP A 7 21.06 -35.37 67.27
C TRP A 7 22.17 -34.79 66.37
N THR A 8 23.41 -35.21 66.51
CA THR A 8 24.50 -34.74 65.68
C THR A 8 24.43 -35.37 64.27
N ALA A 9 24.19 -36.67 64.21
CA ALA A 9 23.97 -37.36 62.93
C ALA A 9 22.74 -36.85 62.18
N ILE A 10 21.62 -36.57 62.90
CA ILE A 10 20.41 -36.03 62.35
C ILE A 10 20.65 -34.63 61.73
N ARG A 11 21.33 -33.74 62.45
CA ARG A 11 21.67 -32.40 61.94
C ARG A 11 22.57 -32.44 60.69
N LEU A 12 23.56 -33.33 60.68
CA LEU A 12 24.48 -33.45 59.56
C LEU A 12 23.78 -33.97 58.30
N THR A 13 22.96 -35.01 58.44
CA THR A 13 22.16 -35.53 57.32
C THR A 13 21.14 -34.52 56.80
N THR A 14 20.44 -33.79 57.66
CA THR A 14 19.52 -32.73 57.29
C THR A 14 20.25 -31.60 56.52
N GLY A 15 21.46 -31.21 56.99
CA GLY A 15 22.25 -30.19 56.31
C GLY A 15 22.70 -30.62 54.89
N VAL A 16 23.17 -31.88 54.75
CA VAL A 16 23.55 -32.43 53.43
C VAL A 16 22.35 -32.50 52.49
N VAL A 17 21.20 -32.94 52.97
CA VAL A 17 19.98 -33.01 52.14
C VAL A 17 19.55 -31.60 51.71
N ALA A 18 19.53 -30.64 52.65
CA ALA A 18 19.16 -29.25 52.33
C ALA A 18 20.11 -28.65 51.30
N LEU A 19 21.40 -28.83 51.43
CA LEU A 19 22.41 -28.39 50.46
C LEU A 19 22.20 -29.02 49.09
N SER A 20 21.95 -30.33 49.06
CA SER A 20 21.71 -31.06 47.80
C SER A 20 20.45 -30.53 47.07
N VAL A 21 19.37 -30.31 47.79
CA VAL A 21 18.15 -29.73 47.23
C VAL A 21 18.41 -28.33 46.69
N LEU A 22 19.16 -27.52 47.38
CA LEU A 22 19.51 -26.16 46.98
C LEU A 22 20.36 -26.15 45.68
N VAL A 23 21.37 -27.03 45.58
CA VAL A 23 22.18 -27.19 44.39
C VAL A 23 21.31 -27.65 43.18
N ILE A 24 20.51 -28.69 43.39
CA ILE A 24 19.63 -29.22 42.32
C ILE A 24 18.64 -28.13 41.83
N SER A 25 18.08 -27.37 42.75
CA SER A 25 17.16 -26.29 42.43
C SER A 25 17.81 -25.21 41.56
N HIS A 26 19.05 -24.78 41.94
CA HIS A 26 19.82 -23.81 41.13
C HIS A 26 20.20 -24.31 39.75
N VAL A 27 20.61 -25.58 39.66
CA VAL A 27 20.92 -26.20 38.36
C VAL A 27 19.67 -26.25 37.47
N TYR A 28 18.53 -26.62 38.07
CA TYR A 28 17.26 -26.67 37.33
C TYR A 28 16.81 -25.29 36.84
N GLU A 29 16.91 -24.28 37.71
CA GLU A 29 16.66 -22.86 37.30
C GLU A 29 17.59 -22.41 36.19
N GLY A 30 18.87 -22.74 36.26
CA GLY A 30 19.84 -22.42 35.21
C GLY A 30 19.49 -23.04 33.86
N ILE A 31 19.14 -24.32 33.86
CA ILE A 31 18.71 -25.02 32.62
C ILE A 31 17.44 -24.36 32.06
N ARG A 32 16.45 -24.08 32.92
CA ARG A 32 15.20 -23.44 32.53
C ARG A 32 15.42 -22.06 31.91
N LEU A 33 16.31 -21.24 32.48
CA LEU A 33 16.65 -19.92 31.94
C LEU A 33 17.34 -20.01 30.58
N VAL A 34 18.23 -21.00 30.38
CA VAL A 34 18.87 -21.22 29.08
C VAL A 34 17.84 -21.61 28.00
N GLN A 35 16.98 -22.57 28.33
CA GLN A 35 15.91 -22.99 27.40
C GLN A 35 14.93 -21.85 27.07
N GLN A 36 14.60 -21.00 28.05
CA GLN A 36 13.74 -19.85 27.84
C GLN A 36 14.40 -18.82 26.92
N ARG A 37 15.69 -18.54 27.10
CA ARG A 37 16.46 -17.64 26.22
C ARG A 37 16.52 -18.16 24.79
N GLU A 38 16.76 -19.45 24.58
CA GLU A 38 16.76 -20.06 23.24
C GLU A 38 15.38 -19.93 22.57
N SER A 39 14.31 -20.23 23.33
CA SER A 39 12.93 -20.07 22.82
C SER A 39 12.62 -18.62 22.47
N ASP A 40 13.03 -17.66 23.31
CA ASP A 40 12.78 -16.23 23.04
C ASP A 40 13.60 -15.72 21.85
N GLN A 41 14.81 -16.23 21.66
CA GLN A 41 15.62 -15.91 20.46
C GLN A 41 15.02 -16.46 19.18
N LEU A 42 14.49 -17.70 19.20
CA LEU A 42 13.80 -18.30 18.07
C LEU A 42 12.54 -17.52 17.71
N LYS A 43 11.70 -17.18 18.70
CA LYS A 43 10.51 -16.35 18.48
C LYS A 43 10.85 -14.97 17.92
N ALA A 44 11.91 -14.34 18.44
CA ALA A 44 12.37 -13.05 17.93
C ALA A 44 12.86 -13.14 16.48
N ALA A 45 13.54 -14.23 16.12
CA ALA A 45 13.99 -14.48 14.74
C ALA A 45 12.81 -14.72 13.79
N GLU A 46 11.81 -15.51 14.21
CA GLU A 46 10.58 -15.75 13.45
C GLU A 46 9.78 -14.46 13.22
N LEU A 47 9.65 -13.62 14.27
CA LEU A 47 8.97 -12.32 14.15
C LEU A 47 9.72 -11.38 13.18
N ARG A 48 11.06 -11.35 13.24
CA ARG A 48 11.85 -10.54 12.30
C ARG A 48 11.69 -11.03 10.87
N ARG A 49 11.67 -12.35 10.66
CA ARG A 49 11.46 -12.94 9.35
C ARG A 49 10.06 -12.65 8.82
N ALA A 50 9.02 -12.86 9.62
CA ALA A 50 7.64 -12.57 9.25
C ALA A 50 7.44 -11.08 8.92
N ARG A 51 8.09 -10.18 9.68
CA ARG A 51 8.08 -8.75 9.40
C ARG A 51 8.77 -8.42 8.08
N ALA A 52 9.96 -8.99 7.82
CA ALA A 52 10.67 -8.78 6.56
C ALA A 52 9.89 -9.33 5.36
N GLU A 53 9.24 -10.49 5.51
CA GLU A 53 8.37 -11.06 4.47
C GLU A 53 7.13 -10.19 4.23
N ALA A 54 6.51 -9.63 5.29
CA ALA A 54 5.41 -8.69 5.18
C ALA A 54 5.83 -7.36 4.54
N GLU A 55 6.99 -6.82 4.91
CA GLU A 55 7.56 -5.62 4.29
C GLU A 55 7.89 -5.86 2.81
N LEU A 56 8.42 -7.02 2.45
CA LEU A 56 8.68 -7.42 1.06
C LEU A 56 7.38 -7.60 0.26
N ALA A 57 6.36 -8.20 0.86
CA ALA A 57 5.04 -8.34 0.25
C ALA A 57 4.37 -6.99 0.03
N ALA A 58 4.45 -6.10 1.02
CA ALA A 58 3.99 -4.72 0.90
C ALA A 58 4.74 -3.96 -0.20
N LEU A 59 6.07 -4.12 -0.30
CA LEU A 59 6.88 -3.53 -1.37
C LEU A 59 6.43 -4.03 -2.76
N LYS A 60 6.19 -5.34 -2.88
CA LYS A 60 5.70 -5.94 -4.14
C LYS A 60 4.29 -5.51 -4.51
N SER A 61 3.43 -5.18 -3.55
CA SER A 61 2.04 -4.79 -3.81
C SER A 61 1.89 -3.34 -4.30
N HIS A 62 2.89 -2.48 -4.07
CA HIS A 62 2.85 -1.06 -4.48
C HIS A 62 3.37 -0.84 -5.91
N VAL A 63 4.16 -1.76 -6.42
CA VAL A 63 4.56 -1.77 -7.83
C VAL A 63 3.77 -2.89 -8.50
N ASP A 64 2.76 -2.56 -9.30
CA ASP A 64 2.09 -3.58 -10.12
C ASP A 64 3.13 -4.16 -11.11
N PRO A 65 3.65 -5.39 -10.88
CA PRO A 65 4.67 -5.96 -11.77
C PRO A 65 4.15 -6.09 -13.19
N HIS A 66 2.86 -6.32 -13.34
CA HIS A 66 2.21 -6.43 -14.64
C HIS A 66 2.16 -5.06 -15.36
N PHE A 67 1.95 -3.96 -14.62
CA PHE A 67 2.06 -2.62 -15.20
C PHE A 67 3.49 -2.36 -15.68
N LEU A 68 4.50 -2.68 -14.87
CA LEU A 68 5.91 -2.48 -15.23
C LEU A 68 6.30 -3.29 -16.48
N PHE A 69 5.97 -4.59 -16.54
CA PHE A 69 6.25 -5.42 -17.73
C PHE A 69 5.56 -4.88 -18.98
N ASN A 70 4.32 -4.43 -18.85
CA ASN A 70 3.59 -3.85 -19.97
C ASN A 70 4.16 -2.49 -20.40
N ALA A 71 4.64 -1.67 -19.45
CA ALA A 71 5.31 -0.41 -19.76
C ALA A 71 6.63 -0.64 -20.52
N LEU A 72 7.43 -1.62 -20.09
CA LEU A 72 8.66 -2.00 -20.78
C LEU A 72 8.39 -2.52 -22.20
N ASN A 73 7.36 -3.33 -22.39
CA ASN A 73 6.96 -3.80 -23.73
C ASN A 73 6.52 -2.64 -24.64
N ALA A 74 5.75 -1.67 -24.08
CA ALA A 74 5.37 -0.47 -24.82
C ALA A 74 6.59 0.38 -25.20
N LEU A 75 7.55 0.53 -24.27
CA LEU A 75 8.79 1.25 -24.53
C LEU A 75 9.60 0.62 -25.67
N ILE A 76 9.76 -0.71 -25.67
CA ILE A 76 10.45 -1.43 -26.76
C ILE A 76 9.78 -1.13 -28.11
N ALA A 77 8.44 -1.20 -28.18
CA ALA A 77 7.70 -0.90 -29.39
C ALA A 77 7.82 0.59 -29.84
N LEU A 78 7.95 1.51 -28.90
CA LEU A 78 8.14 2.94 -29.18
C LEU A 78 9.56 3.25 -29.67
N ILE A 79 10.58 2.59 -29.14
CA ILE A 79 11.99 2.81 -29.55
C ILE A 79 12.16 2.63 -31.06
N ASP A 80 11.56 1.60 -31.62
CA ASP A 80 11.68 1.29 -33.06
C ASP A 80 10.81 2.20 -33.92
N ARG A 81 9.70 2.72 -33.40
CA ARG A 81 8.70 3.48 -34.17
C ARG A 81 8.90 4.98 -34.07
N ASP A 82 9.16 5.50 -32.87
CA ASP A 82 9.25 6.93 -32.56
C ASP A 82 10.15 7.14 -31.31
N PRO A 83 11.46 7.33 -31.51
CA PRO A 83 12.41 7.50 -30.41
C PRO A 83 12.11 8.69 -29.49
N ASP A 84 11.51 9.76 -30.01
CA ASP A 84 11.16 10.93 -29.22
C ASP A 84 9.98 10.62 -28.29
N GLN A 85 8.97 9.92 -28.78
CA GLN A 85 7.89 9.41 -27.93
C GLN A 85 8.40 8.39 -26.90
N ALA A 86 9.34 7.51 -27.26
CA ALA A 86 9.97 6.57 -26.32
C ALA A 86 10.67 7.30 -25.17
N ARG A 87 11.35 8.40 -25.47
CA ARG A 87 11.98 9.26 -24.46
C ARG A 87 10.94 9.89 -23.54
N THR A 88 9.93 10.54 -24.09
CA THR A 88 8.83 11.16 -23.33
C THR A 88 8.12 10.15 -22.43
N PHE A 89 7.85 8.95 -22.95
CA PHE A 89 7.28 7.84 -22.19
C PHE A 89 8.16 7.43 -21.02
N THR A 90 9.47 7.33 -21.23
CA THR A 90 10.43 6.91 -20.19
C THR A 90 10.54 7.97 -19.10
N GLU A 91 10.58 9.26 -19.47
CA GLU A 91 10.63 10.38 -18.53
C GLU A 91 9.37 10.43 -17.66
N GLY A 92 8.18 10.33 -18.24
CA GLY A 92 6.91 10.28 -17.52
C GLY A 92 6.79 9.03 -16.62
N LEU A 93 7.22 7.87 -17.11
CA LEU A 93 7.24 6.64 -16.31
C LEU A 93 8.15 6.79 -15.08
N ALA A 94 9.34 7.38 -15.25
CA ALA A 94 10.28 7.61 -14.17
C ALA A 94 9.72 8.61 -13.12
N GLU A 95 8.97 9.62 -13.55
CA GLU A 95 8.30 10.59 -12.67
C GLU A 95 7.24 9.90 -11.82
N VAL A 96 6.34 9.13 -12.43
CA VAL A 96 5.30 8.36 -11.72
C VAL A 96 5.92 7.42 -10.70
N TYR A 97 6.96 6.65 -11.07
CA TYR A 97 7.60 5.73 -10.13
C TYR A 97 8.32 6.44 -8.99
N ARG A 98 8.95 7.59 -9.26
CA ARG A 98 9.59 8.40 -8.22
C ARG A 98 8.56 8.86 -7.19
N TYR A 99 7.41 9.33 -7.64
CA TYR A 99 6.31 9.71 -6.76
C TYR A 99 5.84 8.54 -5.90
N VAL A 100 5.53 7.38 -6.51
CA VAL A 100 5.11 6.18 -5.77
C VAL A 100 6.07 5.81 -4.65
N VAL A 101 7.39 5.91 -4.91
CA VAL A 101 8.42 5.65 -3.90
C VAL A 101 8.44 6.71 -2.80
N GLN A 102 8.29 8.00 -3.16
CA GLN A 102 8.32 9.11 -2.21
C GLN A 102 7.14 9.14 -1.25
N VAL A 103 5.94 8.75 -1.71
CA VAL A 103 4.71 8.80 -0.90
C VAL A 103 4.43 7.50 -0.15
N ARG A 104 5.30 6.51 -0.29
CA ARG A 104 5.11 5.15 0.26
C ARG A 104 4.74 5.14 1.75
N ASP A 105 5.42 5.97 2.53
CA ASP A 105 5.29 6.00 3.99
C ASP A 105 4.41 7.17 4.48
N ARG A 106 3.71 7.85 3.56
CA ARG A 106 2.77 8.92 3.88
C ARG A 106 1.35 8.37 3.96
N ASP A 107 0.62 8.78 4.99
CA ASP A 107 -0.81 8.47 5.11
C ASP A 107 -1.66 9.36 4.21
N LEU A 108 -1.27 10.63 4.08
CA LEU A 108 -1.94 11.65 3.26
C LEU A 108 -0.92 12.47 2.48
N VAL A 109 -1.34 12.94 1.31
CA VAL A 109 -0.58 13.84 0.42
C VAL A 109 -1.47 15.01 -0.02
N GLY A 110 -0.86 16.07 -0.54
CA GLY A 110 -1.61 17.16 -1.15
C GLY A 110 -2.38 16.71 -2.39
N LEU A 111 -3.62 17.17 -2.53
CA LEU A 111 -4.41 16.86 -3.72
C LEU A 111 -3.80 17.48 -4.98
N ASP A 112 -3.19 18.64 -4.85
CA ASP A 112 -2.41 19.32 -5.91
C ASP A 112 -1.26 18.42 -6.41
N GLU A 113 -0.49 17.80 -5.49
CA GLU A 113 0.58 16.83 -5.82
C GLU A 113 0.01 15.61 -6.56
N GLU A 114 -1.13 15.07 -6.12
CA GLU A 114 -1.80 13.93 -6.78
C GLU A 114 -2.33 14.27 -8.18
N LEU A 115 -2.85 15.47 -8.38
CA LEU A 115 -3.35 15.93 -9.68
C LEU A 115 -2.22 16.04 -10.72
N GLU A 116 -1.06 16.61 -10.33
CA GLU A 116 0.11 16.68 -11.22
C GLU A 116 0.57 15.30 -11.67
N VAL A 117 0.70 14.37 -10.72
CA VAL A 117 1.13 13.01 -11.04
C VAL A 117 0.06 12.23 -11.81
N ALA A 118 -1.22 12.47 -11.57
CA ALA A 118 -2.30 11.86 -12.34
C ALA A 118 -2.25 12.30 -13.81
N GLN A 119 -1.88 13.55 -14.10
CA GLN A 119 -1.67 14.02 -15.47
C GLN A 119 -0.49 13.30 -16.14
N ALA A 120 0.67 13.24 -15.48
CA ALA A 120 1.83 12.51 -15.99
C ALA A 120 1.52 11.02 -16.24
N TYR A 121 0.73 10.43 -15.35
CA TYR A 121 0.29 9.04 -15.51
C TYR A 121 -0.67 8.85 -16.70
N ALA A 122 -1.61 9.77 -16.91
CA ALA A 122 -2.51 9.75 -18.06
C ALA A 122 -1.72 9.84 -19.39
N ASP A 123 -0.70 10.68 -19.46
CA ASP A 123 0.16 10.83 -20.63
C ASP A 123 0.93 9.54 -20.92
N VAL A 124 1.47 8.87 -19.89
CA VAL A 124 2.09 7.55 -20.02
C VAL A 124 1.09 6.51 -20.55
N LEU A 125 -0.14 6.50 -20.04
CA LEU A 125 -1.18 5.57 -20.50
C LEU A 125 -1.62 5.89 -21.92
N ALA A 126 -1.70 7.16 -22.30
CA ALA A 126 -2.03 7.60 -23.66
C ALA A 126 -1.04 7.05 -24.68
N LEU A 127 0.26 7.19 -24.43
CA LEU A 127 1.32 6.64 -25.28
C LEU A 127 1.29 5.10 -25.32
N ARG A 128 1.08 4.45 -24.15
CA ARG A 128 1.03 2.99 -24.05
C ARG A 128 -0.11 2.37 -24.86
N PHE A 129 -1.31 2.96 -24.77
CA PHE A 129 -2.51 2.43 -25.41
C PHE A 129 -2.76 3.02 -26.81
N ASN A 130 -1.89 3.93 -27.26
CA ASN A 130 -2.07 4.71 -28.49
C ASN A 130 -3.48 5.36 -28.55
N GLN A 131 -3.90 5.95 -27.41
CA GLN A 131 -5.21 6.53 -27.22
C GLN A 131 -5.07 7.93 -26.61
N GLN A 132 -5.83 8.89 -27.11
CA GLN A 132 -5.87 10.22 -26.51
C GLN A 132 -6.67 10.18 -25.19
N ILE A 133 -6.09 10.74 -24.13
CA ILE A 133 -6.70 10.84 -22.81
C ILE A 133 -6.65 12.30 -22.39
N ALA A 134 -7.82 12.88 -22.08
CA ALA A 134 -7.93 14.23 -21.51
C ALA A 134 -8.37 14.15 -20.07
N LEU A 135 -7.58 14.76 -19.18
CA LEU A 135 -8.01 15.03 -17.80
C LEU A 135 -8.58 16.44 -17.73
N GLU A 136 -9.83 16.55 -17.31
CA GLU A 136 -10.50 17.82 -17.04
C GLU A 136 -10.64 17.99 -15.53
N VAL A 137 -9.95 18.99 -14.95
CA VAL A 137 -10.03 19.28 -13.52
C VAL A 137 -10.98 20.47 -13.32
N ILE A 138 -12.02 20.27 -12.49
CA ILE A 138 -12.99 21.29 -12.07
C ILE A 138 -12.84 21.45 -10.57
N GLU A 139 -12.46 22.63 -10.16
CA GLU A 139 -12.28 23.00 -8.76
C GLU A 139 -13.47 23.82 -8.27
N ASP A 140 -14.44 23.18 -7.58
CA ASP A 140 -15.49 23.89 -6.85
C ASP A 140 -14.89 24.53 -5.59
N VAL A 141 -13.84 23.89 -5.03
CA VAL A 141 -12.95 24.43 -4.00
C VAL A 141 -11.50 24.26 -4.44
N PRO A 142 -10.57 25.16 -4.06
CA PRO A 142 -9.18 25.03 -4.43
C PRO A 142 -8.56 23.71 -3.96
N ALA A 143 -7.87 23.00 -4.84
CA ALA A 143 -7.16 21.76 -4.48
C ALA A 143 -6.03 22.01 -3.45
N THR A 144 -5.51 23.23 -3.42
CA THR A 144 -4.45 23.65 -2.47
C THR A 144 -4.96 23.61 -1.03
N GLY A 145 -4.28 22.84 -0.18
CA GLY A 145 -4.67 22.64 1.22
C GLY A 145 -5.65 21.48 1.44
N VAL A 146 -6.08 20.81 0.38
CA VAL A 146 -6.83 19.55 0.45
C VAL A 146 -5.88 18.37 0.48
N MET A 147 -6.14 17.40 1.34
CA MET A 147 -5.32 16.19 1.51
C MET A 147 -6.11 14.95 1.09
N VAL A 148 -5.43 14.02 0.45
CA VAL A 148 -6.03 12.76 -0.03
C VAL A 148 -5.11 11.58 0.27
N VAL A 149 -5.65 10.38 0.26
CA VAL A 149 -4.85 9.14 0.38
C VAL A 149 -3.95 9.00 -0.86
N PRO A 150 -2.63 8.76 -0.71
CA PRO A 150 -1.70 8.67 -1.83
C PRO A 150 -2.10 7.66 -2.90
N ILE A 151 -1.74 7.94 -4.16
CA ILE A 151 -1.97 7.04 -5.32
C ILE A 151 -3.47 6.85 -5.65
N SER A 152 -4.35 7.66 -5.04
CA SER A 152 -5.80 7.57 -5.28
C SER A 152 -6.16 7.89 -6.72
N LEU A 153 -5.66 8.99 -7.26
CA LEU A 153 -6.02 9.44 -8.60
C LEU A 153 -5.43 8.54 -9.68
N GLN A 154 -4.24 8.02 -9.48
CA GLN A 154 -3.63 7.05 -10.40
C GLN A 154 -4.47 5.78 -10.54
N VAL A 155 -4.97 5.24 -9.41
CA VAL A 155 -5.86 4.07 -9.41
C VAL A 155 -7.14 4.36 -10.20
N LEU A 156 -7.69 5.57 -10.09
CA LEU A 156 -8.92 5.96 -10.78
C LEU A 156 -8.70 6.20 -12.27
N VAL A 157 -7.60 6.87 -12.65
CA VAL A 157 -7.21 7.05 -14.06
C VAL A 157 -6.97 5.71 -14.73
N GLU A 158 -6.24 4.80 -14.08
CA GLU A 158 -5.99 3.46 -14.58
C GLU A 158 -7.31 2.68 -14.75
N ASN A 159 -8.21 2.78 -13.77
CA ASN A 159 -9.51 2.15 -13.84
C ASN A 159 -10.36 2.69 -15.00
N ALA A 160 -10.38 4.00 -15.22
CA ALA A 160 -11.08 4.61 -16.33
C ALA A 160 -10.56 4.12 -17.69
N VAL A 161 -9.23 4.07 -17.87
CA VAL A 161 -8.58 3.62 -19.10
C VAL A 161 -8.82 2.12 -19.35
N LYS A 162 -8.70 1.28 -18.31
CA LYS A 162 -8.92 -0.18 -18.43
C LYS A 162 -10.37 -0.55 -18.76
N HIS A 163 -11.33 0.23 -18.29
CA HIS A 163 -12.75 -0.11 -18.41
C HIS A 163 -13.51 0.67 -19.49
N THR A 164 -12.85 1.63 -20.15
CA THR A 164 -13.45 2.40 -21.24
C THR A 164 -12.69 2.12 -22.53
N ARG A 165 -13.38 1.51 -23.51
CA ARG A 165 -12.88 1.42 -24.86
C ARG A 165 -13.39 2.60 -25.68
N MET A 166 -12.45 3.41 -26.15
CA MET A 166 -12.79 4.45 -27.12
C MET A 166 -12.56 3.92 -28.54
N PRO A 167 -13.42 4.25 -29.52
CA PRO A 167 -13.14 4.04 -30.93
C PRO A 167 -11.83 4.74 -31.32
N GLU A 168 -11.15 4.20 -32.34
CA GLU A 168 -9.93 4.79 -32.86
C GLU A 168 -10.15 6.27 -33.27
N GLY A 169 -9.24 7.13 -32.82
CA GLY A 169 -9.33 8.59 -33.04
C GLY A 169 -10.28 9.35 -32.10
N MET A 170 -10.92 8.67 -31.15
CA MET A 170 -11.71 9.35 -30.11
C MET A 170 -10.91 9.48 -28.82
N GLU A 171 -11.09 10.62 -28.15
CA GLU A 171 -10.45 10.94 -26.88
C GLU A 171 -11.26 10.40 -25.70
N LEU A 172 -10.56 9.82 -24.71
CA LEU A 172 -11.15 9.47 -23.42
C LEU A 172 -11.11 10.68 -22.49
N HIS A 173 -12.27 11.21 -22.19
CA HIS A 173 -12.41 12.28 -21.21
C HIS A 173 -12.58 11.70 -19.80
N ILE A 174 -11.71 12.07 -18.88
CA ILE A 174 -11.79 11.78 -17.46
C ILE A 174 -11.95 13.12 -16.73
N ARG A 175 -13.10 13.32 -16.09
CA ARG A 175 -13.39 14.53 -15.35
C ARG A 175 -13.15 14.34 -13.87
N MET A 176 -12.36 15.22 -13.28
CA MET A 176 -12.05 15.26 -11.85
C MET A 176 -12.65 16.52 -11.25
N ARG A 177 -13.60 16.39 -10.33
CA ARG A 177 -14.24 17.51 -9.63
C ARG A 177 -13.81 17.51 -8.18
N VAL A 178 -13.23 18.61 -7.72
CA VAL A 178 -12.84 18.83 -6.33
C VAL A 178 -13.98 19.50 -5.59
N THR A 179 -14.51 18.85 -4.56
CA THR A 179 -15.57 19.35 -3.68
C THR A 179 -15.05 19.48 -2.24
N ASP A 180 -15.85 20.02 -1.33
CA ASP A 180 -15.47 20.23 0.08
C ASP A 180 -15.11 18.91 0.81
N ASP A 181 -15.74 17.79 0.43
CA ASP A 181 -15.63 16.53 1.18
C ASP A 181 -15.05 15.37 0.37
N ALA A 182 -14.92 15.53 -0.96
CA ALA A 182 -14.45 14.47 -1.85
C ALA A 182 -13.80 15.03 -3.12
N ILE A 183 -12.97 14.20 -3.77
CA ILE A 183 -12.70 14.33 -5.20
C ILE A 183 -13.54 13.31 -5.97
N GLU A 184 -14.29 13.76 -6.94
CA GLU A 184 -15.11 12.93 -7.82
C GLU A 184 -14.39 12.71 -9.14
N VAL A 185 -14.16 11.46 -9.51
CA VAL A 185 -13.56 11.09 -10.80
C VAL A 185 -14.60 10.39 -11.64
N ASN A 186 -14.96 11.01 -12.75
CA ASN A 186 -15.99 10.55 -13.66
C ASN A 186 -15.41 10.20 -15.03
N ASN A 187 -15.87 9.11 -15.61
CA ASN A 187 -15.62 8.76 -16.99
C ASN A 187 -16.85 8.16 -17.66
N VAL A 188 -16.97 8.37 -18.97
CA VAL A 188 -18.08 7.83 -19.78
C VAL A 188 -17.87 6.32 -19.93
N ARG A 189 -18.95 5.55 -19.72
CA ARG A 189 -18.99 4.12 -20.04
C ARG A 189 -19.38 3.93 -21.50
N ARG A 190 -18.47 3.45 -22.33
CA ARG A 190 -18.80 3.04 -23.72
C ARG A 190 -18.35 1.59 -23.94
N GLY A 191 -19.28 0.79 -24.44
CA GLY A 191 -19.00 -0.59 -24.87
C GLY A 191 -19.39 -1.67 -23.84
N LYS A 192 -19.67 -2.88 -24.37
CA LYS A 192 -19.94 -4.06 -23.56
C LYS A 192 -18.74 -4.38 -22.69
N ARG A 193 -19.02 -4.69 -21.43
CA ARG A 193 -18.09 -5.22 -20.44
C ARG A 193 -17.19 -6.29 -21.04
N GLN A 194 -16.00 -5.91 -21.54
CA GLN A 194 -14.99 -6.91 -21.82
C GLN A 194 -14.33 -7.23 -20.47
N GLN A 195 -14.53 -8.48 -20.03
CA GLN A 195 -13.88 -9.02 -18.85
C GLN A 195 -12.36 -9.13 -19.12
N TRP A 196 -11.65 -8.02 -18.93
CA TRP A 196 -10.26 -8.16 -18.58
C TRP A 196 -10.23 -8.81 -17.21
N PRO A 197 -9.27 -9.67 -16.89
CA PRO A 197 -9.08 -10.11 -15.52
C PRO A 197 -8.57 -8.92 -14.70
N SER A 198 -9.44 -7.95 -14.49
CA SER A 198 -9.23 -6.90 -13.53
C SER A 198 -9.57 -7.49 -12.18
N THR A 199 -8.56 -7.85 -11.44
CA THR A 199 -8.73 -7.90 -10.01
C THR A 199 -9.29 -6.52 -9.64
N HIS A 200 -10.49 -6.46 -9.11
CA HIS A 200 -11.10 -5.26 -8.50
C HIS A 200 -10.26 -4.76 -7.31
N ALA A 201 -9.05 -5.32 -7.18
CA ALA A 201 -8.11 -5.10 -6.10
C ALA A 201 -7.73 -3.62 -5.94
N GLY A 202 -7.61 -2.86 -7.02
CA GLY A 202 -7.22 -1.45 -6.94
C GLY A 202 -8.23 -0.61 -6.16
N LEU A 203 -9.51 -0.67 -6.53
CA LEU A 203 -10.57 0.08 -5.84
C LEU A 203 -10.84 -0.47 -4.44
N VAL A 204 -10.79 -1.79 -4.24
CA VAL A 204 -10.94 -2.42 -2.92
C VAL A 204 -9.82 -1.98 -1.99
N ASN A 205 -8.56 -2.03 -2.43
CA ASN A 205 -7.42 -1.57 -1.65
C ASN A 205 -7.51 -0.06 -1.34
N LEU A 206 -7.98 0.75 -2.30
CA LEU A 206 -8.19 2.17 -2.08
C LEU A 206 -9.29 2.41 -1.03
N ASP A 207 -10.42 1.69 -1.10
CA ASP A 207 -11.49 1.77 -0.12
C ASP A 207 -11.02 1.44 1.30
N GLU A 208 -10.28 0.33 1.46
CA GLU A 208 -9.72 -0.08 2.75
C GLU A 208 -8.74 0.96 3.32
N ARG A 209 -7.90 1.55 2.47
CA ARG A 209 -6.97 2.60 2.88
C ARG A 209 -7.70 3.87 3.31
N CYS A 210 -8.71 4.32 2.53
CA CYS A 210 -9.53 5.47 2.88
C CYS A 210 -10.26 5.24 4.22
N ARG A 211 -10.87 4.07 4.43
CA ARG A 211 -11.51 3.73 5.72
C ARG A 211 -10.55 3.78 6.89
N ARG A 212 -9.34 3.27 6.71
CA ARG A 212 -8.32 3.22 7.75
C ARG A 212 -7.77 4.60 8.10
N ILE A 213 -7.55 5.47 7.10
CA ILE A 213 -6.83 6.75 7.28
C ILE A 213 -7.82 7.91 7.50
N VAL A 214 -8.88 7.95 6.69
CA VAL A 214 -9.86 9.06 6.68
C VAL A 214 -11.11 8.73 7.52
N GLY A 215 -11.33 7.44 7.84
CA GLY A 215 -12.52 6.96 8.54
C GLY A 215 -13.75 6.77 7.63
N ARG A 216 -13.64 7.12 6.34
CA ARG A 216 -14.69 6.96 5.32
C ARG A 216 -14.11 6.21 4.12
N GLY A 217 -14.91 5.32 3.50
CA GLY A 217 -14.55 4.63 2.28
C GLY A 217 -14.83 5.46 1.03
N ILE A 218 -14.47 4.90 -0.13
CA ILE A 218 -14.86 5.45 -1.42
C ILE A 218 -16.35 5.16 -1.70
N GLU A 219 -16.97 6.00 -2.53
CA GLU A 219 -18.34 5.77 -3.03
C GLU A 219 -18.27 5.54 -4.54
N ILE A 220 -18.96 4.51 -5.02
CA ILE A 220 -19.01 4.18 -6.45
C ILE A 220 -20.43 4.41 -6.94
N LEU A 221 -20.59 5.35 -7.85
CA LEU A 221 -21.83 5.67 -8.53
C LEU A 221 -21.69 5.23 -10.00
N SER A 222 -22.57 4.37 -10.44
CA SER A 222 -22.47 3.80 -11.79
C SER A 222 -23.86 3.63 -12.40
N ASP A 223 -24.04 4.22 -13.56
CA ASP A 223 -25.19 3.97 -14.41
C ASP A 223 -24.78 3.37 -15.78
N ASP A 224 -25.70 3.34 -16.74
CA ASP A 224 -25.44 2.79 -18.08
C ASP A 224 -24.49 3.66 -18.93
N ARG A 225 -24.29 4.92 -18.57
CA ARG A 225 -23.55 5.92 -19.35
C ARG A 225 -22.28 6.39 -18.68
N GLU A 226 -22.25 6.45 -17.36
CA GLU A 226 -21.17 7.05 -16.59
C GLU A 226 -20.76 6.16 -15.43
N PHE A 227 -19.50 6.29 -15.07
CA PHE A 227 -18.90 5.68 -13.89
C PHE A 227 -18.21 6.77 -13.10
N THR A 228 -18.62 6.96 -11.86
CA THR A 228 -18.07 7.98 -10.97
C THR A 228 -17.60 7.32 -9.69
N VAL A 229 -16.39 7.66 -9.26
CA VAL A 229 -15.85 7.29 -7.96
C VAL A 229 -15.59 8.56 -7.16
N ARG A 230 -16.12 8.62 -5.94
CA ARG A 230 -15.86 9.69 -4.97
C ARG A 230 -14.83 9.19 -3.95
N VAL A 231 -13.72 9.88 -3.84
CA VAL A 231 -12.67 9.61 -2.85
C VAL A 231 -12.74 10.69 -1.79
N PRO A 232 -12.88 10.32 -0.50
CA PRO A 232 -12.95 11.30 0.58
C PRO A 232 -11.65 12.08 0.71
N VAL A 233 -11.76 13.37 0.91
CA VAL A 233 -10.64 14.29 1.16
C VAL A 233 -10.73 14.88 2.56
N ILE A 234 -9.63 15.45 3.04
CA ILE A 234 -9.53 16.15 4.32
C ILE A 234 -8.96 17.53 4.06
N GLU A 235 -9.58 18.58 4.57
CA GLU A 235 -8.96 19.88 4.62
C GLU A 235 -7.70 19.85 5.51
N ARG A 236 -6.61 20.39 5.02
CA ARG A 236 -5.42 20.60 5.82
C ARG A 236 -5.72 21.71 6.83
N THR A 237 -6.18 21.34 8.02
CA THR A 237 -6.28 22.28 9.12
C THR A 237 -4.88 22.80 9.41
N LEU A 238 -4.58 24.01 8.98
CA LEU A 238 -3.40 24.75 9.43
C LEU A 238 -3.57 24.95 10.93
N ARG A 239 -2.99 24.04 11.75
CA ARG A 239 -2.79 24.35 13.15
C ARG A 239 -1.85 25.56 13.18
N ALA A 240 -2.45 26.73 13.44
CA ALA A 240 -1.70 27.89 13.83
C ALA A 240 -0.90 27.52 15.10
N THR A 241 0.41 27.44 14.97
CA THR A 241 1.37 27.41 16.08
C THR A 241 1.58 28.81 16.57
#